data_27e79a7e41f55676f02060588fd3492f
#
_entry.id   27e79a7e41f55676f02060588fd3492f
#
_cell.length_a   1.000
_cell.length_b   1.000
_cell.length_c   1.000
_cell.angle_alpha   90.00
_cell.angle_beta   90.00
_cell.angle_gamma   90.00
#
_symmetry.space_group_name_H-M   'P 1'
#
loop_
_entity.id
_entity.type
_entity.pdbx_description
1 polymer ?
#
loop_
_entity_poly.entity_id
_entity_poly.type
_entity_poly.pdbx_seq_one_letter_code
_entity_poly.pdbx_strand_id
1 'polypeptide(L)'
;MASEEPTYKYHRFIDEAGDMTFFGKGKISIIGNEGVSKAFMLGMGQIKQDLTETRRQLSQFYQSIENDPFFNTVPSIKKRIAHGGFYVHAKDDPPEIRYKFLQMLSQEIKFSVQIVVGKKGLTRFVNKHHANEREFYADLLSHLLKDKGSYEKLVINVAHRASSTGNKNLEFALRQAHARHAKRHTNDYSAEIKFNVQPYNHEPLLAIVDYALWTVQRIFERGETRFYNVIKDKIPLVLDLYDTEKYAGYQNYYNPRNPLTEANRINY
;
A
#
# COMPACT_ATOMS: atom_id res chain seq x y z
N MET A 1 9.61 10.34 -39.03
CA MET A 1 9.92 9.16 -38.19
C MET A 1 9.14 9.33 -36.92
N ALA A 2 8.07 8.55 -36.71
CA ALA A 2 7.34 8.55 -35.47
C ALA A 2 8.26 7.91 -34.42
N SER A 3 8.57 8.63 -33.35
CA SER A 3 9.27 8.09 -32.20
C SER A 3 8.37 7.03 -31.57
N GLU A 4 8.71 5.76 -31.70
CA GLU A 4 8.05 4.70 -30.92
C GLU A 4 8.15 5.07 -29.43
N GLU A 5 7.00 5.25 -28.78
CA GLU A 5 6.98 5.43 -27.34
C GLU A 5 7.60 4.19 -26.68
N PRO A 6 8.50 4.36 -25.72
CA PRO A 6 9.17 3.25 -25.08
C PRO A 6 8.16 2.35 -24.38
N THR A 7 8.05 1.10 -24.80
CA THR A 7 7.14 0.11 -24.22
C THR A 7 7.61 -0.24 -22.81
N TYR A 8 6.94 0.27 -21.80
CA TYR A 8 7.21 -0.07 -20.40
C TYR A 8 6.76 -1.51 -20.12
N LYS A 9 7.71 -2.36 -19.82
CA LYS A 9 7.50 -3.82 -19.67
C LYS A 9 7.05 -4.22 -18.27
N TYR A 10 7.36 -3.41 -17.24
CA TYR A 10 7.13 -3.76 -15.85
C TYR A 10 6.22 -2.75 -15.15
N HIS A 11 5.15 -3.24 -14.54
CA HIS A 11 4.21 -2.45 -13.75
C HIS A 11 4.28 -2.81 -12.27
N ARG A 12 4.19 -1.80 -11.41
CA ARG A 12 3.96 -1.93 -9.98
C ARG A 12 2.81 -1.03 -9.58
N PHE A 13 2.17 -1.39 -8.48
CA PHE A 13 1.01 -0.67 -7.95
C PHE A 13 1.33 -0.30 -6.52
N ILE A 14 1.24 0.98 -6.17
CA ILE A 14 1.50 1.48 -4.81
C ILE A 14 0.24 2.09 -4.24
N ASP A 15 0.00 1.76 -2.98
CA ASP A 15 -1.03 2.36 -2.17
C ASP A 15 -0.57 2.56 -0.72
N GLU A 16 -1.37 3.26 0.07
CA GLU A 16 -1.10 3.69 1.43
C GLU A 16 -2.19 3.21 2.38
N ALA A 17 -1.82 2.93 3.65
CA ALA A 17 -2.77 2.71 4.73
C ALA A 17 -2.37 3.50 5.98
N GLY A 18 -3.37 3.98 6.71
CA GLY A 18 -3.18 4.93 7.80
C GLY A 18 -3.12 6.37 7.32
N ASP A 19 -2.68 7.25 8.19
CA ASP A 19 -2.47 8.68 7.92
C ASP A 19 -1.09 9.12 8.41
N MET A 20 -0.61 10.27 7.92
CA MET A 20 0.68 10.84 8.32
C MET A 20 0.56 11.90 9.41
N THR A 21 -0.60 12.02 10.06
CA THR A 21 -0.85 13.03 11.08
C THR A 21 -0.18 12.64 12.40
N PHE A 22 0.74 13.44 12.87
CA PHE A 22 1.41 13.28 14.17
C PHE A 22 0.90 14.23 15.21
N PHE A 23 0.55 15.45 14.80
CA PHE A 23 0.17 16.54 15.69
C PHE A 23 -1.21 17.08 15.36
N GLY A 24 -1.94 17.42 16.41
CA GLY A 24 -3.14 18.24 16.37
C GLY A 24 -2.83 19.73 16.58
N LYS A 25 -3.88 20.48 16.88
CA LYS A 25 -3.77 21.91 17.20
C LYS A 25 -2.80 22.11 18.38
N GLY A 26 -1.94 23.12 18.29
CA GLY A 26 -0.95 23.43 19.32
C GLY A 26 0.25 22.47 19.37
N LYS A 27 0.50 21.69 18.32
CA LYS A 27 1.58 20.68 18.23
C LYS A 27 1.48 19.58 19.32
N ILE A 28 0.27 19.30 19.81
CA ILE A 28 0.04 18.21 20.75
C ILE A 28 -0.04 16.90 19.95
N SER A 29 0.61 15.83 20.44
CA SER A 29 0.52 14.52 19.80
C SER A 29 -0.90 13.99 19.83
N ILE A 30 -1.38 13.52 18.67
CA ILE A 30 -2.69 12.89 18.54
C ILE A 30 -2.59 11.48 17.95
N ILE A 31 -1.40 10.88 17.96
CA ILE A 31 -1.17 9.52 17.45
C ILE A 31 -2.06 8.53 18.22
N GLY A 32 -2.84 7.73 17.48
CA GLY A 32 -3.73 6.74 18.06
C GLY A 32 -5.03 7.28 18.66
N ASN A 33 -5.26 8.60 18.63
CA ASN A 33 -6.56 9.18 18.95
C ASN A 33 -7.61 8.75 17.91
N GLU A 34 -8.88 8.94 18.22
CA GLU A 34 -9.97 8.62 17.30
C GLU A 34 -9.74 9.26 15.92
N GLY A 35 -9.79 8.44 14.87
CA GLY A 35 -9.55 8.86 13.50
C GLY A 35 -8.08 9.00 13.09
N VAL A 36 -7.12 8.88 14.02
CA VAL A 36 -5.67 8.97 13.73
C VAL A 36 -4.98 7.64 13.94
N SER A 37 -4.33 7.13 12.90
CA SER A 37 -3.66 5.83 12.94
C SER A 37 -2.40 5.83 13.81
N LYS A 38 -2.04 4.66 14.37
CA LYS A 38 -0.79 4.44 15.11
C LYS A 38 0.38 4.14 14.19
N ALA A 39 0.10 3.71 12.96
CA ALA A 39 1.09 3.45 11.93
C ALA A 39 0.64 4.02 10.59
N PHE A 40 1.62 4.36 9.75
CA PHE A 40 1.45 4.63 8.34
C PHE A 40 2.19 3.56 7.54
N MET A 41 1.59 3.08 6.48
CA MET A 41 2.11 1.96 5.70
C MET A 41 2.11 2.28 4.22
N LEU A 42 3.12 1.78 3.52
CA LEU A 42 3.17 1.75 2.07
C LEU A 42 3.23 0.30 1.59
N GLY A 43 2.42 -0.02 0.58
CA GLY A 43 2.43 -1.32 -0.07
C GLY A 43 2.79 -1.20 -1.55
N MET A 44 3.57 -2.15 -2.05
CA MET A 44 3.87 -2.27 -3.47
C MET A 44 3.45 -3.64 -3.99
N GLY A 45 2.48 -3.63 -4.88
CA GLY A 45 1.93 -4.82 -5.55
C GLY A 45 2.61 -5.12 -6.87
N GLN A 46 2.77 -6.40 -7.14
CA GLN A 46 3.10 -6.95 -8.45
C GLN A 46 2.03 -7.96 -8.84
N ILE A 47 1.39 -7.74 -9.98
CA ILE A 47 0.50 -8.72 -10.60
C ILE A 47 1.36 -9.67 -11.43
N LYS A 48 1.18 -10.98 -11.26
CA LYS A 48 1.98 -12.05 -11.87
C LYS A 48 1.21 -12.82 -12.95
N GLN A 49 0.21 -12.20 -13.52
CA GLN A 49 -0.59 -12.68 -14.63
C GLN A 49 -0.93 -11.50 -15.55
N ASP A 50 -1.64 -11.75 -16.64
CA ASP A 50 -2.04 -10.70 -17.58
C ASP A 50 -2.86 -9.61 -16.89
N LEU A 51 -2.46 -8.34 -17.09
CA LEU A 51 -3.08 -7.19 -16.43
C LEU A 51 -4.49 -6.91 -16.96
N THR A 52 -4.71 -7.12 -18.25
CA THR A 52 -6.02 -6.88 -18.89
C THR A 52 -7.02 -7.89 -18.39
N GLU A 53 -6.61 -9.16 -18.34
CA GLU A 53 -7.44 -10.22 -17.81
C GLU A 53 -7.75 -10.01 -16.32
N THR A 54 -6.75 -9.57 -15.54
CA THR A 54 -6.97 -9.27 -14.13
C THR A 54 -7.96 -8.11 -13.93
N ARG A 55 -7.87 -7.04 -14.74
CA ARG A 55 -8.85 -5.96 -14.70
C ARG A 55 -10.26 -6.46 -15.06
N ARG A 56 -10.36 -7.36 -16.05
CA ARG A 56 -11.63 -7.97 -16.43
C ARG A 56 -12.25 -8.77 -15.28
N GLN A 57 -11.46 -9.60 -14.58
CA GLN A 57 -11.90 -10.36 -13.41
C GLN A 57 -12.39 -9.46 -12.28
N LEU A 58 -11.66 -8.38 -11.97
CA LEU A 58 -12.08 -7.38 -10.98
C LEU A 58 -13.38 -6.69 -11.38
N SER A 59 -13.52 -6.29 -12.65
CA SER A 59 -14.74 -5.67 -13.16
C SER A 59 -15.94 -6.61 -13.06
N GLN A 60 -15.76 -7.89 -13.34
CA GLN A 60 -16.82 -8.90 -13.18
C GLN A 60 -17.22 -9.06 -11.70
N PHE A 61 -16.26 -9.06 -10.79
CA PHE A 61 -16.56 -9.04 -9.35
C PHE A 61 -17.38 -7.81 -8.96
N TYR A 62 -17.01 -6.62 -9.44
CA TYR A 62 -17.73 -5.37 -9.15
C TYR A 62 -19.17 -5.44 -9.67
N GLN A 63 -19.37 -5.90 -10.90
CA GLN A 63 -20.69 -6.10 -11.48
C GLN A 63 -21.53 -7.12 -10.68
N SER A 64 -20.90 -8.18 -10.17
CA SER A 64 -21.59 -9.16 -9.33
C SER A 64 -22.12 -8.56 -8.03
N ILE A 65 -21.40 -7.61 -7.44
CA ILE A 65 -21.87 -6.87 -6.25
C ILE A 65 -22.97 -5.87 -6.60
N GLU A 66 -22.84 -5.16 -7.72
CA GLU A 66 -23.87 -4.20 -8.18
C GLU A 66 -25.21 -4.86 -8.45
N ASN A 67 -25.18 -6.05 -9.03
CA ASN A 67 -26.38 -6.79 -9.44
C ASN A 67 -26.97 -7.66 -8.33
N ASP A 68 -26.26 -7.86 -7.21
CA ASP A 68 -26.74 -8.68 -6.11
C ASP A 68 -27.68 -7.86 -5.20
N PRO A 69 -28.98 -8.26 -5.11
CA PRO A 69 -29.95 -7.56 -4.26
C PRO A 69 -29.56 -7.49 -2.78
N PHE A 70 -28.75 -8.40 -2.29
CA PHE A 70 -28.25 -8.40 -0.94
C PHE A 70 -27.27 -7.22 -0.69
N PHE A 71 -26.42 -6.92 -1.66
CA PHE A 71 -25.41 -5.88 -1.52
C PHE A 71 -25.88 -4.51 -2.02
N ASN A 72 -26.59 -4.45 -3.14
CA ASN A 72 -26.95 -3.18 -3.77
C ASN A 72 -27.96 -2.34 -2.96
N THR A 73 -28.56 -2.92 -1.92
CA THR A 73 -29.43 -2.21 -0.95
C THR A 73 -28.64 -1.50 0.16
N VAL A 74 -27.35 -1.83 0.35
CA VAL A 74 -26.49 -1.21 1.38
C VAL A 74 -26.23 0.26 1.03
N PRO A 75 -26.48 1.22 1.95
CA PRO A 75 -26.41 2.65 1.62
C PRO A 75 -25.07 3.13 1.05
N SER A 76 -23.94 2.61 1.59
CA SER A 76 -22.60 2.97 1.09
C SER A 76 -22.32 2.43 -0.31
N ILE A 77 -22.86 1.26 -0.66
CA ILE A 77 -22.76 0.64 -1.98
C ILE A 77 -23.66 1.38 -2.97
N LYS A 78 -24.92 1.64 -2.61
CA LYS A 78 -25.84 2.47 -3.40
C LYS A 78 -25.24 3.80 -3.78
N LYS A 79 -24.61 4.46 -2.81
CA LYS A 79 -23.94 5.76 -3.05
C LYS A 79 -22.83 5.64 -4.09
N ARG A 80 -21.99 4.61 -4.04
CA ARG A 80 -20.92 4.39 -5.03
C ARG A 80 -21.48 4.09 -6.42
N ILE A 81 -22.47 3.20 -6.52
CA ILE A 81 -23.16 2.89 -7.78
C ILE A 81 -23.71 4.17 -8.44
N ALA A 82 -24.37 5.03 -7.67
CA ALA A 82 -24.92 6.28 -8.17
C ALA A 82 -23.84 7.30 -8.61
N HIS A 83 -22.59 7.17 -8.19
CA HIS A 83 -21.48 8.07 -8.48
C HIS A 83 -20.47 7.49 -9.50
N GLY A 84 -20.87 6.58 -10.34
CA GLY A 84 -20.05 6.11 -11.46
C GLY A 84 -19.68 4.62 -11.40
N GLY A 85 -20.40 3.83 -10.63
CA GLY A 85 -20.23 2.39 -10.52
C GLY A 85 -19.60 1.94 -9.19
N PHE A 86 -19.81 0.67 -8.87
CA PHE A 86 -19.20 0.10 -7.68
C PHE A 86 -17.73 -0.22 -7.93
N TYR A 87 -16.92 0.08 -6.96
CA TYR A 87 -15.54 -0.39 -6.81
C TYR A 87 -15.29 -0.73 -5.35
N VAL A 88 -14.44 -1.69 -5.09
CA VAL A 88 -14.07 -2.05 -3.72
C VAL A 88 -13.11 -1.03 -3.13
N HIS A 89 -13.27 -0.79 -1.81
CA HIS A 89 -12.35 0.02 -1.00
C HIS A 89 -12.35 -0.56 0.41
N ALA A 90 -11.23 -1.10 0.84
CA ALA A 90 -11.16 -1.97 2.01
C ALA A 90 -11.69 -1.32 3.30
N LYS A 91 -11.47 -0.01 3.47
CA LYS A 91 -11.96 0.74 4.65
C LYS A 91 -13.48 0.85 4.68
N ASP A 92 -14.12 1.06 3.53
CA ASP A 92 -15.54 1.44 3.42
C ASP A 92 -16.45 0.25 3.10
N ASP A 93 -15.88 -0.88 2.70
CA ASP A 93 -16.65 -2.07 2.36
C ASP A 93 -17.18 -2.78 3.63
N PRO A 94 -18.38 -3.38 3.58
CA PRO A 94 -18.86 -4.25 4.63
C PRO A 94 -18.02 -5.53 4.73
N PRO A 95 -18.02 -6.20 5.90
CA PRO A 95 -17.20 -7.40 6.14
C PRO A 95 -17.44 -8.53 5.13
N GLU A 96 -18.66 -8.68 4.64
CA GLU A 96 -19.05 -9.71 3.68
C GLU A 96 -18.37 -9.49 2.33
N ILE A 97 -18.34 -8.26 1.84
CA ILE A 97 -17.63 -7.91 0.60
C ILE A 97 -16.14 -8.06 0.79
N ARG A 98 -15.59 -7.61 1.93
CA ARG A 98 -14.16 -7.80 2.23
C ARG A 98 -13.77 -9.27 2.16
N TYR A 99 -14.55 -10.14 2.76
CA TYR A 99 -14.27 -11.57 2.75
C TYR A 99 -14.38 -12.17 1.36
N LYS A 100 -15.46 -11.88 0.63
CA LYS A 100 -15.65 -12.34 -0.76
C LYS A 100 -14.48 -11.89 -1.66
N PHE A 101 -14.08 -10.62 -1.56
CA PHE A 101 -12.98 -10.09 -2.37
C PHE A 101 -11.64 -10.73 -2.02
N LEU A 102 -11.34 -10.89 -0.74
CA LEU A 102 -10.12 -11.55 -0.28
C LEU A 102 -10.06 -13.02 -0.72
N GLN A 103 -11.19 -13.73 -0.71
CA GLN A 103 -11.28 -15.11 -1.24
C GLN A 103 -10.96 -15.14 -2.73
N MET A 104 -11.58 -14.27 -3.54
CA MET A 104 -11.29 -14.15 -4.96
C MET A 104 -9.79 -13.84 -5.18
N LEU A 105 -9.22 -12.87 -4.46
CA LEU A 105 -7.79 -12.54 -4.55
C LEU A 105 -6.89 -13.73 -4.22
N SER A 106 -7.24 -14.49 -3.19
CA SER A 106 -6.46 -15.64 -2.75
C SER A 106 -6.47 -16.77 -3.80
N GLN A 107 -7.63 -17.05 -4.37
CA GLN A 107 -7.88 -18.23 -5.21
C GLN A 107 -7.62 -17.98 -6.69
N GLU A 108 -7.96 -16.78 -7.20
CA GLU A 108 -8.04 -16.53 -8.64
C GLU A 108 -6.92 -15.62 -9.15
N ILE A 109 -6.34 -14.76 -8.28
CA ILE A 109 -5.36 -13.76 -8.72
C ILE A 109 -3.94 -14.15 -8.29
N LYS A 110 -3.03 -14.18 -9.27
CA LYS A 110 -1.60 -14.37 -9.02
C LYS A 110 -0.94 -13.01 -8.80
N PHE A 111 -0.65 -12.68 -7.57
CA PHE A 111 0.00 -11.41 -7.19
C PHE A 111 0.92 -11.57 -5.98
N SER A 112 1.69 -10.53 -5.69
CA SER A 112 2.39 -10.39 -4.41
C SER A 112 2.42 -8.93 -4.00
N VAL A 113 2.35 -8.66 -2.68
CA VAL A 113 2.46 -7.31 -2.12
C VAL A 113 3.56 -7.27 -1.07
N GLN A 114 4.52 -6.37 -1.22
CA GLN A 114 5.51 -6.03 -0.20
C GLN A 114 5.02 -4.80 0.56
N ILE A 115 5.14 -4.82 1.89
CA ILE A 115 4.62 -3.75 2.75
C ILE A 115 5.71 -3.25 3.67
N VAL A 116 5.81 -1.93 3.81
CA VAL A 116 6.66 -1.28 4.80
C VAL A 116 5.77 -0.56 5.81
N VAL A 117 5.95 -0.87 7.07
CA VAL A 117 5.21 -0.32 8.20
C VAL A 117 6.07 0.69 8.93
N GLY A 118 5.59 1.92 9.03
CA GLY A 118 6.16 2.97 9.85
C GLY A 118 5.32 3.20 11.09
N LYS A 119 5.64 2.54 12.21
CA LYS A 119 5.04 2.87 13.50
C LYS A 119 5.34 4.32 13.85
N LYS A 120 4.31 5.10 14.18
CA LYS A 120 4.47 6.51 14.49
C LYS A 120 5.11 6.68 15.88
N GLY A 121 6.20 7.44 15.93
CA GLY A 121 6.90 7.79 17.17
C GLY A 121 7.43 9.20 17.07
N LEU A 122 7.03 10.09 18.00
CA LEU A 122 7.36 11.52 17.97
C LEU A 122 8.85 11.79 17.95
N THR A 123 9.61 11.14 18.83
CA THR A 123 11.07 11.33 18.91
C THR A 123 11.73 11.03 17.57
N ARG A 124 11.35 9.96 16.90
CA ARG A 124 11.88 9.62 15.58
C ARG A 124 11.42 10.60 14.51
N PHE A 125 10.14 10.98 14.54
CA PHE A 125 9.58 11.92 13.58
C PHE A 125 10.31 13.27 13.63
N VAL A 126 10.57 13.77 14.82
CA VAL A 126 11.32 15.01 15.01
C VAL A 126 12.79 14.86 14.64
N ASN A 127 13.48 13.85 15.19
CA ASN A 127 14.95 13.74 15.08
C ASN A 127 15.42 13.19 13.73
N LYS A 128 14.67 12.25 13.13
CA LYS A 128 15.06 11.62 11.86
C LYS A 128 14.40 12.26 10.64
N HIS A 129 13.15 12.70 10.80
CA HIS A 129 12.37 13.23 9.68
C HIS A 129 12.12 14.74 9.79
N HIS A 130 12.76 15.43 10.74
CA HIS A 130 12.69 16.89 10.94
C HIS A 130 11.25 17.41 11.07
N ALA A 131 10.36 16.61 11.69
CA ALA A 131 8.91 16.84 11.78
C ALA A 131 8.26 17.09 10.40
N ASN A 132 8.78 16.46 9.35
CA ASN A 132 8.35 16.62 7.97
C ASN A 132 7.73 15.30 7.43
N GLU A 133 6.45 15.33 7.12
CA GLU A 133 5.70 14.18 6.60
C GLU A 133 6.28 13.67 5.26
N ARG A 134 6.84 14.55 4.42
CA ARG A 134 7.46 14.15 3.15
C ARG A 134 8.71 13.31 3.37
N GLU A 135 9.51 13.64 4.38
CA GLU A 135 10.70 12.85 4.71
C GLU A 135 10.33 11.51 5.32
N PHE A 136 9.28 11.47 6.16
CA PHE A 136 8.74 10.25 6.69
C PHE A 136 8.22 9.33 5.57
N TYR A 137 7.45 9.88 4.63
CA TYR A 137 6.98 9.17 3.44
C TYR A 137 8.13 8.65 2.59
N ALA A 138 9.11 9.51 2.30
CA ALA A 138 10.28 9.16 1.50
C ALA A 138 11.12 8.05 2.13
N ASP A 139 11.20 8.02 3.45
CA ASP A 139 11.90 6.96 4.18
C ASP A 139 11.23 5.59 3.92
N LEU A 140 9.89 5.49 4.08
CA LEU A 140 9.16 4.26 3.80
C LEU A 140 9.27 3.86 2.33
N LEU A 141 9.04 4.79 1.41
CA LEU A 141 9.08 4.52 -0.03
C LEU A 141 10.45 4.02 -0.48
N SER A 142 11.53 4.58 0.10
CA SER A 142 12.90 4.15 -0.23
C SER A 142 13.16 2.68 0.08
N HIS A 143 12.48 2.12 1.08
CA HIS A 143 12.57 0.70 1.42
C HIS A 143 11.78 -0.19 0.47
N LEU A 144 10.66 0.29 -0.09
CA LEU A 144 9.91 -0.42 -1.13
C LEU A 144 10.65 -0.42 -2.48
N LEU A 145 11.34 0.68 -2.80
CA LEU A 145 12.08 0.84 -4.06
C LEU A 145 13.47 0.21 -4.01
N LYS A 146 13.93 -0.21 -2.82
CA LYS A 146 15.19 -0.93 -2.69
C LYS A 146 15.21 -2.14 -3.63
N ASP A 147 16.32 -2.34 -4.33
CA ASP A 147 16.54 -3.44 -5.28
C ASP A 147 15.61 -3.44 -6.53
N LYS A 148 14.90 -2.34 -6.80
CA LYS A 148 14.09 -2.18 -8.03
C LYS A 148 14.88 -1.53 -9.17
N GLY A 149 16.10 -1.08 -8.93
CA GLY A 149 17.00 -0.52 -9.94
C GLY A 149 17.49 -1.50 -11.02
N SER A 150 17.17 -2.80 -10.91
CA SER A 150 17.47 -3.81 -11.94
C SER A 150 16.52 -3.77 -13.14
N TYR A 151 15.46 -2.96 -13.09
CA TYR A 151 14.53 -2.83 -14.21
C TYR A 151 14.88 -1.62 -15.06
N GLU A 152 15.09 -1.82 -16.36
CA GLU A 152 15.42 -0.75 -17.31
C GLU A 152 14.30 0.32 -17.38
N LYS A 153 13.03 -0.12 -17.37
CA LYS A 153 11.85 0.76 -17.42
C LYS A 153 10.75 0.21 -16.51
N LEU A 154 10.38 0.99 -15.52
CA LEU A 154 9.37 0.63 -14.52
C LEU A 154 8.27 1.68 -14.45
N VAL A 155 7.02 1.29 -14.68
CA VAL A 155 5.84 2.12 -14.38
C VAL A 155 5.34 1.80 -12.99
N ILE A 156 5.25 2.81 -12.16
CA ILE A 156 4.64 2.71 -10.83
C ILE A 156 3.30 3.45 -10.86
N ASN A 157 2.22 2.67 -10.81
CA ASN A 157 0.87 3.19 -10.67
C ASN A 157 0.61 3.45 -9.19
N VAL A 158 0.26 4.68 -8.84
CA VAL A 158 0.07 5.14 -7.46
C VAL A 158 -1.38 5.54 -7.25
N ALA A 159 -2.02 5.05 -6.20
CA ALA A 159 -3.35 5.48 -5.82
C ALA A 159 -3.37 6.98 -5.50
N HIS A 160 -4.29 7.71 -6.11
CA HIS A 160 -4.47 9.14 -5.85
C HIS A 160 -5.03 9.36 -4.45
N ARG A 161 -4.28 10.10 -3.65
CA ARG A 161 -4.69 10.45 -2.29
C ARG A 161 -4.34 11.90 -1.98
N ALA A 162 -5.27 12.79 -2.27
CA ALA A 162 -5.21 14.23 -1.96
C ALA A 162 -3.76 14.82 -1.98
N SER A 163 -3.26 15.29 -0.84
CA SER A 163 -1.97 16.00 -0.76
C SER A 163 -0.74 15.08 -0.70
N SER A 164 -0.87 13.81 -0.29
CA SER A 164 0.29 12.90 -0.12
C SER A 164 0.88 12.42 -1.44
N THR A 165 0.03 12.24 -2.46
CA THR A 165 0.43 11.73 -3.78
C THR A 165 0.67 12.82 -4.82
N GLY A 166 0.84 14.06 -4.41
CA GLY A 166 1.26 15.13 -5.33
C GLY A 166 2.61 14.79 -5.98
N ASN A 167 2.74 15.00 -7.31
CA ASN A 167 3.95 14.66 -8.07
C ASN A 167 5.25 15.12 -7.41
N LYS A 168 5.26 16.32 -6.79
CA LYS A 168 6.45 16.85 -6.09
C LYS A 168 6.87 15.99 -4.88
N ASN A 169 5.91 15.40 -4.15
CA ASN A 169 6.20 14.53 -3.02
C ASN A 169 6.77 13.19 -3.48
N LEU A 170 6.19 12.60 -4.54
CA LEU A 170 6.67 11.37 -5.15
C LEU A 170 8.05 11.55 -5.76
N GLU A 171 8.29 12.64 -6.48
CA GLU A 171 9.62 12.97 -7.03
C GLU A 171 10.67 13.20 -5.93
N PHE A 172 10.30 13.87 -4.84
CA PHE A 172 11.18 14.02 -3.69
C PHE A 172 11.52 12.67 -3.07
N ALA A 173 10.53 11.82 -2.84
CA ALA A 173 10.70 10.47 -2.30
C ALA A 173 11.57 9.60 -3.21
N LEU A 174 11.40 9.69 -4.53
CA LEU A 174 12.21 8.99 -5.50
C LEU A 174 13.67 9.44 -5.46
N ARG A 175 13.94 10.76 -5.45
CA ARG A 175 15.30 11.29 -5.29
C ARG A 175 15.97 10.78 -4.02
N GLN A 176 15.25 10.76 -2.90
CA GLN A 176 15.76 10.20 -1.64
C GLN A 176 16.06 8.70 -1.73
N ALA A 177 15.19 7.94 -2.40
CA ALA A 177 15.40 6.51 -2.61
C ALA A 177 16.64 6.25 -3.47
N HIS A 178 16.83 7.01 -4.56
CA HIS A 178 18.02 6.93 -5.42
C HIS A 178 19.29 7.30 -4.66
N ALA A 179 19.29 8.40 -3.89
CA ALA A 179 20.44 8.82 -3.10
C ALA A 179 20.86 7.77 -2.04
N ARG A 180 19.90 7.09 -1.44
CA ARG A 180 20.16 5.99 -0.49
C ARG A 180 20.69 4.74 -1.21
N HIS A 181 20.22 4.45 -2.40
CA HIS A 181 20.70 3.33 -3.20
C HIS A 181 22.14 3.57 -3.66
N ALA A 182 22.45 4.72 -4.22
CA ALA A 182 23.79 5.10 -4.68
C ALA A 182 24.87 5.03 -3.58
N LYS A 183 24.50 5.32 -2.31
CA LYS A 183 25.43 5.18 -1.16
C LYS A 183 25.78 3.71 -0.84
N ARG A 184 25.03 2.74 -1.32
CA ARG A 184 25.20 1.31 -1.00
C ARG A 184 25.76 0.49 -2.16
N HIS A 185 25.64 0.97 -3.38
CA HIS A 185 26.02 0.26 -4.58
C HIS A 185 26.84 1.18 -5.48
N THR A 186 28.02 0.72 -5.89
CA THR A 186 28.97 1.47 -6.74
C THR A 186 28.58 1.43 -8.24
N ASN A 187 27.55 0.70 -8.62
CA ASN A 187 27.10 0.60 -10.00
C ASN A 187 25.98 1.60 -10.29
N ASP A 188 26.14 2.32 -11.41
CA ASP A 188 25.17 3.30 -11.92
C ASP A 188 23.85 2.60 -12.29
N TYR A 189 22.88 2.65 -11.39
CA TYR A 189 21.53 2.18 -11.64
C TYR A 189 20.68 3.36 -12.11
N SER A 190 20.52 3.49 -13.40
CA SER A 190 19.59 4.45 -14.01
C SER A 190 18.29 3.75 -14.43
N ALA A 191 17.54 3.17 -13.49
CA ALA A 191 16.19 2.72 -13.81
C ALA A 191 15.32 3.92 -14.14
N GLU A 192 14.74 3.96 -15.33
CA GLU A 192 13.72 4.96 -15.68
C GLU A 192 12.42 4.56 -14.95
N ILE A 193 12.10 5.29 -13.88
CA ILE A 193 10.85 5.09 -13.13
C ILE A 193 9.86 6.19 -13.49
N LYS A 194 8.71 5.80 -14.07
CA LYS A 194 7.59 6.70 -14.35
C LYS A 194 6.49 6.49 -13.32
N PHE A 195 6.11 7.54 -12.61
CA PHE A 195 4.93 7.51 -11.76
C PHE A 195 3.68 7.86 -12.55
N ASN A 196 2.63 7.08 -12.33
CA ASN A 196 1.31 7.28 -12.90
C ASN A 196 0.28 7.33 -11.76
N VAL A 197 -0.12 8.53 -11.36
CA VAL A 197 -1.07 8.73 -10.24
C VAL A 197 -2.48 8.61 -10.78
N GLN A 198 -3.27 7.68 -10.23
CA GLN A 198 -4.61 7.36 -10.72
C GLN A 198 -5.61 7.17 -9.58
N PRO A 199 -6.88 7.56 -9.78
CA PRO A 199 -7.95 7.21 -8.86
C PRO A 199 -8.34 5.73 -8.99
N TYR A 200 -8.88 5.14 -7.92
CA TYR A 200 -9.26 3.72 -7.86
C TYR A 200 -10.26 3.27 -8.92
N ASN A 201 -11.19 4.15 -9.29
CA ASN A 201 -12.19 3.84 -10.33
C ASN A 201 -11.57 3.77 -11.74
N HIS A 202 -10.37 4.28 -11.94
CA HIS A 202 -9.66 4.20 -13.23
C HIS A 202 -8.65 3.07 -13.28
N GLU A 203 -8.10 2.64 -12.13
CA GLU A 203 -7.15 1.53 -12.06
C GLU A 203 -7.54 0.53 -10.96
N PRO A 204 -8.40 -0.45 -11.29
CA PRO A 204 -8.91 -1.40 -10.32
C PRO A 204 -7.84 -2.29 -9.68
N LEU A 205 -6.65 -2.43 -10.29
CA LEU A 205 -5.55 -3.22 -9.73
C LEU A 205 -4.98 -2.61 -8.43
N LEU A 206 -5.20 -1.32 -8.19
CA LEU A 206 -4.84 -0.66 -6.93
C LEU A 206 -5.61 -1.25 -5.74
N ALA A 207 -6.84 -1.72 -5.94
CA ALA A 207 -7.64 -2.34 -4.89
C ALA A 207 -7.00 -3.61 -4.30
N ILE A 208 -6.16 -4.31 -5.07
CA ILE A 208 -5.41 -5.48 -4.58
C ILE A 208 -4.42 -5.06 -3.49
N VAL A 209 -3.76 -3.91 -3.69
CA VAL A 209 -2.79 -3.36 -2.73
C VAL A 209 -3.51 -2.74 -1.53
N ASP A 210 -4.60 -1.99 -1.75
CA ASP A 210 -5.46 -1.44 -0.70
C ASP A 210 -5.89 -2.54 0.30
N TYR A 211 -6.43 -3.64 -0.23
CA TYR A 211 -6.89 -4.74 0.61
C TYR A 211 -5.75 -5.44 1.36
N ALA A 212 -4.60 -5.66 0.71
CA ALA A 212 -3.45 -6.25 1.37
C ALA A 212 -2.95 -5.35 2.51
N LEU A 213 -2.81 -4.05 2.28
CA LEU A 213 -2.43 -3.06 3.28
C LEU A 213 -3.42 -3.01 4.43
N TRP A 214 -4.72 -2.96 4.11
CA TRP A 214 -5.78 -2.91 5.12
C TRP A 214 -5.73 -4.13 6.05
N THR A 215 -5.48 -5.34 5.52
CA THR A 215 -5.38 -6.55 6.36
C THR A 215 -4.22 -6.47 7.34
N VAL A 216 -3.07 -5.94 6.91
CA VAL A 216 -1.90 -5.73 7.78
C VAL A 216 -2.17 -4.61 8.79
N GLN A 217 -2.77 -3.50 8.36
CA GLN A 217 -3.14 -2.40 9.25
C GLN A 217 -4.06 -2.87 10.39
N ARG A 218 -5.03 -3.75 10.10
CA ARG A 218 -5.93 -4.32 11.11
C ARG A 218 -5.16 -5.05 12.21
N ILE A 219 -4.05 -5.72 11.90
CA ILE A 219 -3.22 -6.38 12.90
C ILE A 219 -2.54 -5.33 13.78
N PHE A 220 -1.83 -4.37 13.18
CA PHE A 220 -1.09 -3.36 13.93
C PHE A 220 -1.99 -2.45 14.76
N GLU A 221 -3.17 -2.10 14.28
CA GLU A 221 -4.11 -1.22 14.99
C GLU A 221 -4.98 -1.97 16.02
N ARG A 222 -5.37 -3.22 15.74
CA ARG A 222 -6.42 -3.92 16.49
C ARG A 222 -6.10 -5.34 16.91
N GLY A 223 -4.98 -5.93 16.44
CA GLY A 223 -4.66 -7.35 16.66
C GLY A 223 -5.52 -8.31 15.84
N GLU A 224 -6.25 -7.83 14.83
CA GLU A 224 -7.20 -8.64 14.06
C GLU A 224 -6.51 -9.33 12.88
N THR A 225 -6.33 -10.65 12.97
CA THR A 225 -5.57 -11.46 11.99
C THR A 225 -6.44 -12.17 10.95
N ARG A 226 -7.76 -12.29 11.16
CA ARG A 226 -8.63 -13.15 10.32
C ARG A 226 -8.55 -12.82 8.83
N PHE A 227 -8.54 -11.56 8.44
CA PHE A 227 -8.48 -11.16 7.04
C PHE A 227 -7.09 -11.37 6.43
N TYR A 228 -6.04 -11.08 7.19
CA TYR A 228 -4.66 -11.34 6.79
C TYR A 228 -4.43 -12.82 6.50
N ASN A 229 -4.97 -13.72 7.33
CA ASN A 229 -4.82 -15.15 7.16
C ASN A 229 -5.39 -15.68 5.83
N VAL A 230 -6.32 -14.97 5.19
CA VAL A 230 -6.86 -15.34 3.87
C VAL A 230 -5.83 -15.14 2.75
N ILE A 231 -4.98 -14.10 2.86
CA ILE A 231 -4.06 -13.71 1.78
C ILE A 231 -2.58 -13.64 2.21
N LYS A 232 -2.20 -14.11 3.41
CA LYS A 232 -0.82 -14.01 3.92
C LYS A 232 0.23 -14.58 2.97
N ASP A 233 -0.11 -15.62 2.21
CA ASP A 233 0.80 -16.24 1.23
C ASP A 233 1.06 -15.36 0.00
N LYS A 234 0.25 -14.33 -0.22
CA LYS A 234 0.44 -13.28 -1.23
C LYS A 234 1.25 -12.09 -0.72
N ILE A 235 1.62 -12.08 0.56
CA ILE A 235 2.39 -11.01 1.21
C ILE A 235 3.76 -11.56 1.64
N PRO A 236 4.72 -11.64 0.70
CA PRO A 236 6.02 -12.26 0.94
C PRO A 236 6.90 -11.46 1.89
N LEU A 237 6.57 -10.19 2.14
CA LEU A 237 7.34 -9.32 3.00
C LEU A 237 6.46 -8.25 3.66
N VAL A 238 6.50 -8.19 4.98
CA VAL A 238 6.14 -7.02 5.77
C VAL A 238 7.37 -6.59 6.58
N LEU A 239 7.85 -5.38 6.34
CA LEU A 239 8.96 -4.80 7.10
C LEU A 239 8.41 -3.82 8.14
N ASP A 240 8.54 -4.15 9.41
CA ASP A 240 8.31 -3.20 10.51
C ASP A 240 9.56 -2.33 10.66
N LEU A 241 9.58 -1.22 9.92
CA LEU A 241 10.78 -0.44 9.66
C LEU A 241 11.41 0.16 10.92
N TYR A 242 10.60 0.42 11.94
CA TYR A 242 11.06 1.14 13.13
C TYR A 242 11.06 0.32 14.41
N ASP A 243 10.85 -0.97 14.32
CA ASP A 243 10.99 -1.88 15.44
C ASP A 243 12.49 -2.20 15.68
N THR A 244 13.18 -1.25 16.31
CA THR A 244 14.64 -1.35 16.53
C THR A 244 15.04 -2.47 17.47
N GLU A 245 14.16 -2.88 18.38
CA GLU A 245 14.39 -3.98 19.32
C GLU A 245 14.52 -5.31 18.58
N LYS A 246 13.89 -5.42 17.41
CA LYS A 246 13.86 -6.63 16.58
C LYS A 246 14.81 -6.60 15.38
N TYR A 247 15.75 -5.66 15.31
CA TYR A 247 16.70 -5.62 14.19
C TYR A 247 17.69 -6.78 14.21
N ALA A 248 18.08 -7.24 15.39
CA ALA A 248 18.95 -8.38 15.51
C ALA A 248 18.27 -9.64 14.94
N GLY A 249 18.96 -10.34 14.01
CA GLY A 249 18.40 -11.51 13.34
C GLY A 249 17.22 -11.21 12.38
N TYR A 250 17.03 -9.96 11.97
CA TYR A 250 15.93 -9.56 11.07
C TYR A 250 14.53 -9.91 11.58
N GLN A 251 14.32 -9.93 12.89
CA GLN A 251 13.03 -10.28 13.50
C GLN A 251 11.91 -9.26 13.23
N ASN A 252 12.24 -8.10 12.70
CA ASN A 252 11.27 -7.10 12.21
C ASN A 252 10.82 -7.35 10.75
N TYR A 253 11.20 -8.49 10.16
CA TYR A 253 10.77 -8.94 8.84
C TYR A 253 9.78 -10.08 8.99
N TYR A 254 8.56 -9.88 8.48
CA TYR A 254 7.51 -10.88 8.51
C TYR A 254 7.22 -11.39 7.09
N ASN A 255 6.87 -12.66 6.98
CA ASN A 255 6.60 -13.35 5.73
C ASN A 255 5.73 -14.60 6.01
N PRO A 256 5.32 -15.41 5.03
CA PRO A 256 4.50 -16.59 5.27
C PRO A 256 5.10 -17.64 6.25
N ARG A 257 6.44 -17.70 6.39
CA ARG A 257 7.11 -18.60 7.35
C ARG A 257 7.25 -17.97 8.74
N ASN A 258 7.24 -16.67 8.84
CA ASN A 258 7.22 -15.89 10.07
C ASN A 258 6.07 -14.87 9.99
N PRO A 259 4.80 -15.30 10.11
CA PRO A 259 3.66 -14.43 9.85
C PRO A 259 3.42 -13.43 10.97
N LEU A 260 2.73 -12.34 10.63
CA LEU A 260 2.17 -11.44 11.63
C LEU A 260 1.13 -12.16 12.48
N THR A 261 1.10 -11.80 13.77
CA THR A 261 0.16 -12.31 14.78
C THR A 261 -0.51 -11.15 15.51
N GLU A 262 -1.45 -11.43 16.40
CA GLU A 262 -2.06 -10.42 17.27
C GLU A 262 -1.05 -9.69 18.17
N ALA A 263 0.09 -10.35 18.49
CA ALA A 263 1.17 -9.74 19.26
C ALA A 263 1.86 -8.56 18.56
N ASN A 264 1.63 -8.39 17.26
CA ASN A 264 2.12 -7.23 16.51
C ASN A 264 1.25 -5.96 16.70
N ARG A 265 0.16 -6.05 17.48
CA ARG A 265 -0.68 -4.89 17.82
C ARG A 265 0.17 -3.83 18.53
N ILE A 266 -0.03 -2.58 18.12
CA ILE A 266 0.61 -1.43 18.76
C ILE A 266 -0.17 -1.06 20.03
N ASN A 267 0.49 -1.20 21.18
CA ASN A 267 -0.07 -0.95 22.50
C ASN A 267 0.48 0.38 23.05
N TYR A 268 -0.08 1.52 22.62
CA TYR A 268 0.08 2.83 23.24
C TYR A 268 -1.10 3.75 22.87
#